data_088ab60d95670da6624a519f4cf21df3
#
_entry.id   088ab60d95670da6624a519f4cf21df3
#
_cell.length_a   1.000
_cell.length_b   1.000
_cell.length_c   1.000
_cell.angle_alpha   90.00
_cell.angle_beta   90.00
_cell.angle_gamma   90.00
#
_symmetry.space_group_name_H-M   'P 1'
#
loop_
_entity.id
_entity.type
_entity.pdbx_description
1 polymer ?
#
loop_
_entity_poly.entity_id
_entity_poly.type
_entity_poly.pdbx_seq_one_letter_code
_entity_poly.pdbx_strand_id
1 'polypeptide(L)'
;MKKLLYVLSVFILCVSIQQVVHSQTDASRLSSDCLEERKIRDEKYVKNIMKDIKSTFEINIDEGGFMEVSKKDLEAAHLMYGGRENDSYYNSLTKVFANGGYRGEPRLFVKALEAFLLYKEIDDTNVMKRLKLEKGEWVVTETKKNQGKIVEYKPLQCEKGYLKKRNEYQNIK
;
A
#
# COMPACT_ATOMS: atom_id res chain seq x y z
N MET A 1 28.37 -45.51 33.80
CA MET A 1 27.60 -45.81 32.58
C MET A 1 26.17 -45.24 32.61
N LYS A 2 25.36 -45.38 33.67
CA LYS A 2 23.97 -44.86 33.73
C LYS A 2 23.85 -43.33 33.58
N LYS A 3 24.80 -42.53 34.11
CA LYS A 3 24.79 -41.05 34.00
C LYS A 3 25.08 -40.53 32.57
N LEU A 4 25.87 -41.28 31.80
CA LEU A 4 26.20 -40.92 30.41
C LEU A 4 25.00 -41.11 29.47
N LEU A 5 24.22 -42.17 29.71
CA LEU A 5 22.99 -42.44 28.96
C LEU A 5 21.90 -41.36 29.16
N TYR A 6 21.80 -40.80 30.37
CA TYR A 6 20.85 -39.73 30.69
C TYR A 6 21.20 -38.42 29.99
N VAL A 7 22.48 -38.05 29.92
CA VAL A 7 22.94 -36.85 29.23
C VAL A 7 22.70 -36.98 27.72
N LEU A 8 22.92 -38.16 27.14
CA LEU A 8 22.66 -38.38 25.71
C LEU A 8 21.17 -38.30 25.37
N SER A 9 20.29 -38.84 26.23
CA SER A 9 18.83 -38.78 25.98
C SER A 9 18.25 -37.35 26.06
N VAL A 10 18.76 -36.52 26.97
CA VAL A 10 18.35 -35.10 27.09
C VAL A 10 18.84 -34.30 25.87
N PHE A 11 20.04 -34.59 25.36
CA PHE A 11 20.56 -33.89 24.16
C PHE A 11 19.75 -34.22 22.91
N ILE A 12 19.33 -35.48 22.72
CA ILE A 12 18.48 -35.89 21.56
C ILE A 12 17.10 -35.24 21.66
N LEU A 13 16.51 -35.11 22.85
CA LEU A 13 15.24 -34.42 23.05
C LEU A 13 15.33 -32.91 22.74
N CYS A 14 16.41 -32.24 23.15
CA CYS A 14 16.60 -30.82 22.84
C CYS A 14 16.78 -30.54 21.35
N VAL A 15 17.49 -31.40 20.60
CA VAL A 15 17.69 -31.26 19.17
C VAL A 15 16.37 -31.46 18.39
N SER A 16 15.54 -32.42 18.86
CA SER A 16 14.23 -32.69 18.23
C SER A 16 13.25 -31.53 18.42
N ILE A 17 13.27 -30.86 19.57
CA ILE A 17 12.41 -29.70 19.83
C ILE A 17 12.81 -28.48 18.98
N GLN A 18 14.10 -28.26 18.72
CA GLN A 18 14.58 -27.17 17.88
C GLN A 18 14.17 -27.35 16.41
N GLN A 19 14.14 -28.57 15.89
CA GLN A 19 13.70 -28.82 14.51
C GLN A 19 12.19 -28.63 14.33
N VAL A 20 11.38 -28.96 15.34
CA VAL A 20 9.91 -28.76 15.28
C VAL A 20 9.55 -27.29 15.37
N VAL A 21 10.27 -26.48 16.16
CA VAL A 21 10.02 -25.03 16.26
C VAL A 21 10.42 -24.30 14.96
N HIS A 22 11.50 -24.73 14.27
CA HIS A 22 11.92 -24.11 13.01
C HIS A 22 10.96 -24.42 11.84
N SER A 23 10.35 -25.60 11.83
CA SER A 23 9.42 -25.98 10.76
C SER A 23 8.04 -25.31 10.87
N GLN A 24 7.63 -24.84 12.06
CA GLN A 24 6.35 -24.14 12.25
C GLN A 24 6.40 -22.63 11.92
N THR A 25 7.57 -22.00 11.96
CA THR A 25 7.72 -20.57 11.66
C THR A 25 7.76 -20.25 10.17
N ASP A 26 8.21 -21.17 9.33
CA ASP A 26 8.34 -20.93 7.88
C ASP A 26 7.01 -21.03 7.11
N ALA A 27 6.02 -21.74 7.61
CA ALA A 27 4.74 -21.92 6.91
C ALA A 27 3.81 -20.70 6.98
N SER A 28 4.12 -19.68 7.79
CA SER A 28 3.30 -18.47 7.99
C SER A 28 3.83 -17.24 7.25
N ARG A 29 5.00 -17.31 6.62
CA ARG A 29 5.61 -16.21 5.88
C ARG A 29 5.71 -16.52 4.39
N LEU A 30 5.51 -15.50 3.57
CA LEU A 30 5.84 -15.59 2.15
C LEU A 30 7.35 -15.67 1.98
N SER A 31 7.82 -16.45 0.98
CA SER A 31 9.25 -16.49 0.63
C SER A 31 9.72 -15.11 0.13
N SER A 32 11.03 -14.87 0.20
CA SER A 32 11.65 -13.64 -0.34
C SER A 32 11.29 -13.41 -1.81
N ASP A 33 11.35 -14.47 -2.60
CA ASP A 33 11.05 -14.41 -4.03
C ASP A 33 9.58 -14.06 -4.29
N CYS A 34 8.66 -14.64 -3.49
CA CYS A 34 7.24 -14.29 -3.55
C CYS A 34 6.97 -12.84 -3.16
N LEU A 35 7.71 -12.30 -2.18
CA LEU A 35 7.60 -10.90 -1.79
C LEU A 35 8.06 -9.95 -2.91
N GLU A 36 9.14 -10.31 -3.62
CA GLU A 36 9.63 -9.52 -4.75
C GLU A 36 8.67 -9.60 -5.95
N GLU A 37 8.19 -10.80 -6.33
CA GLU A 37 7.16 -10.94 -7.36
C GLU A 37 5.91 -10.13 -7.03
N ARG A 38 5.49 -10.14 -5.75
CA ARG A 38 4.36 -9.37 -5.28
C ARG A 38 4.58 -7.87 -5.45
N LYS A 39 5.76 -7.36 -5.11
CA LYS A 39 6.12 -5.95 -5.28
C LYS A 39 6.03 -5.54 -6.74
N ILE A 40 6.63 -6.30 -7.65
CA ILE A 40 6.59 -6.06 -9.09
C ILE A 40 5.15 -6.03 -9.61
N ARG A 41 4.32 -6.99 -9.19
CA ARG A 41 2.90 -7.05 -9.56
C ARG A 41 2.13 -5.83 -9.03
N ASP A 42 2.33 -5.44 -7.78
CA ASP A 42 1.64 -4.32 -7.14
C ASP A 42 2.03 -2.99 -7.82
N GLU A 43 3.29 -2.79 -8.13
CA GLU A 43 3.77 -1.64 -8.91
C GLU A 43 3.14 -1.58 -10.31
N LYS A 44 3.09 -2.72 -11.01
CA LYS A 44 2.45 -2.82 -12.33
C LYS A 44 0.94 -2.53 -12.25
N TYR A 45 0.28 -3.02 -11.21
CA TYR A 45 -1.15 -2.78 -10.98
C TYR A 45 -1.43 -1.29 -10.79
N VAL A 46 -0.69 -0.63 -9.89
CA VAL A 46 -0.81 0.81 -9.63
C VAL A 46 -0.50 1.63 -10.89
N LYS A 47 0.55 1.26 -11.64
CA LYS A 47 0.89 1.92 -12.91
C LYS A 47 -0.24 1.82 -13.95
N ASN A 48 -0.90 0.68 -14.04
CA ASN A 48 -2.03 0.49 -14.96
C ASN A 48 -3.24 1.33 -14.55
N ILE A 49 -3.54 1.40 -13.24
CA ILE A 49 -4.59 2.29 -12.71
C ILE A 49 -4.28 3.74 -13.06
N MET A 50 -3.07 4.23 -12.80
CA MET A 50 -2.70 5.62 -13.10
C MET A 50 -2.75 5.92 -14.60
N LYS A 51 -2.33 4.97 -15.45
CA LYS A 51 -2.44 5.10 -16.91
C LYS A 51 -3.89 5.27 -17.37
N ASP A 52 -4.80 4.47 -16.80
CA ASP A 52 -6.22 4.57 -17.12
C ASP A 52 -6.81 5.91 -16.68
N ILE A 53 -6.51 6.37 -15.46
CA ILE A 53 -6.98 7.66 -14.94
C ILE A 53 -6.45 8.82 -15.78
N LYS A 54 -5.13 8.87 -16.04
CA LYS A 54 -4.50 9.92 -16.85
C LYS A 54 -5.11 9.98 -18.26
N SER A 55 -5.35 8.82 -18.88
CA SER A 55 -6.00 8.72 -20.18
C SER A 55 -7.46 9.20 -20.17
N THR A 56 -8.20 8.88 -19.11
CA THR A 56 -9.61 9.24 -18.96
C THR A 56 -9.83 10.75 -18.86
N PHE A 57 -8.91 11.46 -18.20
CA PHE A 57 -9.03 12.91 -17.99
C PHE A 57 -8.11 13.73 -18.90
N GLU A 58 -7.37 13.09 -19.81
CA GLU A 58 -6.42 13.73 -20.74
C GLU A 58 -5.40 14.62 -20.01
N ILE A 59 -4.92 14.16 -18.83
CA ILE A 59 -4.02 14.95 -18.01
C ILE A 59 -2.57 14.60 -18.37
N ASN A 60 -1.80 15.62 -18.76
CA ASN A 60 -0.36 15.52 -18.96
C ASN A 60 0.40 16.01 -17.72
N ILE A 61 0.48 15.15 -16.70
CA ILE A 61 1.20 15.46 -15.45
C ILE A 61 2.71 15.37 -15.67
N ASP A 62 3.15 14.45 -16.52
CA ASP A 62 4.56 14.09 -16.66
C ASP A 62 5.37 15.25 -17.30
N GLU A 63 4.78 15.98 -18.25
CA GLU A 63 5.37 17.17 -18.86
C GLU A 63 5.06 18.46 -18.06
N GLY A 64 4.08 18.42 -17.21
CA GLY A 64 3.60 19.58 -16.45
C GLY A 64 4.51 20.02 -15.29
N GLY A 65 5.59 19.29 -14.98
CA GLY A 65 6.47 19.59 -13.87
C GLY A 65 5.82 19.37 -12.49
N PHE A 66 4.85 18.45 -12.42
CA PHE A 66 4.26 18.01 -11.17
C PHE A 66 5.13 16.95 -10.49
N MET A 67 5.28 17.06 -9.18
CA MET A 67 5.95 16.07 -8.34
C MET A 67 4.90 15.14 -7.73
N GLU A 68 5.11 13.84 -7.85
CA GLU A 68 4.28 12.85 -7.18
C GLU A 68 4.63 12.79 -5.69
N VAL A 69 3.60 12.85 -4.84
CA VAL A 69 3.72 12.80 -3.38
C VAL A 69 2.79 11.72 -2.86
N SER A 70 3.33 10.75 -2.13
CA SER A 70 2.52 9.72 -1.47
C SER A 70 2.01 10.21 -0.11
N LYS A 71 0.99 9.53 0.42
CA LYS A 71 0.53 9.79 1.80
C LYS A 71 1.66 9.61 2.82
N LYS A 72 2.53 8.61 2.61
CA LYS A 72 3.68 8.36 3.49
C LYS A 72 4.71 9.49 3.45
N ASP A 73 4.93 10.09 2.26
CA ASP A 73 5.84 11.24 2.13
C ASP A 73 5.29 12.46 2.89
N LEU A 74 3.97 12.67 2.85
CA LEU A 74 3.32 13.73 3.62
C LEU A 74 3.45 13.51 5.13
N GLU A 75 3.21 12.28 5.60
CA GLU A 75 3.34 11.93 7.01
C GLU A 75 4.79 12.09 7.48
N ALA A 76 5.77 11.63 6.68
CA ALA A 76 7.19 11.78 6.98
C ALA A 76 7.61 13.27 7.02
N ALA A 77 7.19 14.06 6.03
CA ALA A 77 7.47 15.49 6.01
C ALA A 77 6.88 16.21 7.24
N HIS A 78 5.62 15.92 7.60
CA HIS A 78 4.98 16.48 8.77
C HIS A 78 5.76 16.18 10.06
N LEU A 79 6.20 14.93 10.27
CA LEU A 79 7.01 14.53 11.42
C LEU A 79 8.37 15.23 11.44
N MET A 80 9.05 15.37 10.30
CA MET A 80 10.34 16.05 10.19
C MET A 80 10.26 17.54 10.51
N TYR A 81 9.16 18.21 10.19
CA TYR A 81 8.94 19.63 10.45
C TYR A 81 8.28 19.92 11.81
N GLY A 82 8.25 18.92 12.71
CA GLY A 82 7.86 19.09 14.11
C GLY A 82 6.38 18.94 14.42
N GLY A 83 5.61 18.34 13.50
CA GLY A 83 4.26 17.83 13.76
C GLY A 83 3.30 18.80 14.44
N ARG A 84 3.23 20.06 13.99
CA ARG A 84 2.35 21.05 14.61
C ARG A 84 0.89 20.65 14.41
N GLU A 85 0.13 20.52 15.49
CA GLU A 85 -1.30 20.16 15.45
C GLU A 85 -2.13 21.12 14.59
N ASN A 86 -1.69 22.38 14.44
CA ASN A 86 -2.37 23.43 13.71
C ASN A 86 -1.75 23.72 12.33
N ASP A 87 -1.05 22.74 11.72
CA ASP A 87 -0.54 22.89 10.36
C ASP A 87 -1.69 22.76 9.35
N SER A 88 -2.25 23.91 8.98
CA SER A 88 -3.40 23.99 8.06
C SER A 88 -3.06 23.42 6.68
N TYR A 89 -1.83 23.61 6.20
CA TYR A 89 -1.35 23.07 4.94
C TYR A 89 -1.38 21.53 4.95
N TYR A 90 -0.77 20.90 5.95
CA TYR A 90 -0.75 19.46 6.10
C TYR A 90 -2.16 18.89 6.34
N ASN A 91 -2.90 19.49 7.26
CA ASN A 91 -4.22 19.03 7.63
C ASN A 91 -5.23 19.13 6.47
N SER A 92 -5.19 20.21 5.69
CA SER A 92 -6.04 20.34 4.51
C SER A 92 -5.72 19.29 3.44
N LEU A 93 -4.43 18.99 3.22
CA LEU A 93 -3.99 18.02 2.24
C LEU A 93 -4.34 16.58 2.67
N THR A 94 -4.15 16.23 3.94
CA THR A 94 -4.50 14.89 4.45
C THR A 94 -6.00 14.62 4.43
N LYS A 95 -6.84 15.63 4.65
CA LYS A 95 -8.31 15.51 4.51
C LYS A 95 -8.73 15.09 3.09
N VAL A 96 -7.97 15.48 2.07
CA VAL A 96 -8.29 15.13 0.67
C VAL A 96 -8.09 13.64 0.42
N PHE A 97 -7.14 12.99 1.13
CA PHE A 97 -6.92 11.55 1.09
C PHE A 97 -7.92 10.76 1.93
N ALA A 98 -8.71 11.44 2.78
CA ALA A 98 -9.63 10.75 3.67
C ALA A 98 -10.84 10.22 2.92
N ASN A 99 -11.25 8.99 3.29
CA ASN A 99 -12.55 8.38 3.06
C ASN A 99 -12.83 7.85 1.65
N GLY A 100 -12.37 6.63 1.39
CA GLY A 100 -12.91 5.85 0.27
C GLY A 100 -12.26 4.48 0.17
N GLY A 101 -13.04 3.49 -0.24
CA GLY A 101 -12.46 2.28 -0.77
C GLY A 101 -11.85 2.59 -2.13
N TYR A 102 -10.53 2.45 -2.23
CA TYR A 102 -9.81 2.71 -3.47
C TYR A 102 -9.29 1.42 -4.08
N ARG A 103 -9.24 1.36 -5.41
CA ARG A 103 -8.41 0.39 -6.11
C ARG A 103 -6.99 0.95 -6.22
N GLY A 104 -6.05 0.29 -5.57
CA GLY A 104 -4.69 0.79 -5.43
C GLY A 104 -4.60 1.96 -4.44
N GLU A 105 -3.54 2.74 -4.53
CA GLU A 105 -3.30 3.90 -3.66
C GLU A 105 -3.63 5.20 -4.41
N PRO A 106 -4.32 6.17 -3.76
CA PRO A 106 -4.47 7.52 -4.31
C PRO A 106 -3.09 8.16 -4.52
N ARG A 107 -2.93 8.89 -5.62
CA ARG A 107 -1.69 9.60 -5.95
C ARG A 107 -1.95 11.09 -6.02
N LEU A 108 -1.12 11.85 -5.32
CA LEU A 108 -1.13 13.31 -5.33
C LEU A 108 0.01 13.82 -6.18
N PHE A 109 -0.28 14.72 -7.09
CA PHE A 109 0.69 15.39 -7.96
C PHE A 109 0.65 16.88 -7.66
N VAL A 110 1.76 17.44 -7.18
CA VAL A 110 1.83 18.82 -6.67
C VAL A 110 2.78 19.64 -7.53
N LYS A 111 2.37 20.85 -7.87
CA LYS A 111 3.20 21.86 -8.53
C LYS A 111 2.88 23.24 -7.97
N ALA A 112 3.84 23.88 -7.34
CA ALA A 112 3.70 25.21 -6.73
C ALA A 112 2.38 25.35 -5.93
N LEU A 113 1.37 26.03 -6.49
CA LEU A 113 0.09 26.33 -5.85
C LEU A 113 -1.06 25.45 -6.37
N GLU A 114 -0.77 24.44 -7.19
CA GLU A 114 -1.75 23.53 -7.78
C GLU A 114 -1.43 22.08 -7.46
N ALA A 115 -2.47 21.26 -7.31
CA ALA A 115 -2.31 19.84 -7.16
C ALA A 115 -3.45 19.07 -7.83
N PHE A 116 -3.16 17.80 -8.20
CA PHE A 116 -4.16 16.83 -8.62
C PHE A 116 -4.11 15.63 -7.71
N LEU A 117 -5.25 15.24 -7.12
CA LEU A 117 -5.42 13.94 -6.50
C LEU A 117 -6.14 13.02 -7.47
N LEU A 118 -5.49 11.92 -7.82
CA LEU A 118 -5.99 10.90 -8.74
C LEU A 118 -6.20 9.58 -8.00
N TYR A 119 -7.37 8.98 -8.17
CA TYR A 119 -7.66 7.65 -7.64
C TYR A 119 -8.76 6.95 -8.44
N LYS A 120 -8.86 5.64 -8.25
CA LYS A 120 -9.92 4.81 -8.80
C LYS A 120 -10.76 4.27 -7.65
N GLU A 121 -12.09 4.43 -7.72
CA GLU A 121 -13.05 3.85 -6.77
C GLU A 121 -13.17 2.33 -6.98
N ILE A 122 -13.80 1.62 -6.04
CA ILE A 122 -13.94 0.15 -6.08
C ILE A 122 -14.77 -0.31 -7.30
N ASP A 123 -15.72 0.51 -7.73
CA ASP A 123 -16.59 0.28 -8.90
C ASP A 123 -15.92 0.62 -10.25
N ASP A 124 -14.60 0.81 -10.25
CA ASP A 124 -13.79 1.23 -11.39
C ASP A 124 -14.00 2.66 -11.88
N THR A 125 -14.74 3.50 -11.14
CA THR A 125 -14.85 4.93 -11.44
C THR A 125 -13.52 5.64 -11.22
N ASN A 126 -12.98 6.30 -12.24
CA ASN A 126 -11.83 7.18 -12.15
C ASN A 126 -12.24 8.52 -11.57
N VAL A 127 -11.46 9.01 -10.61
CA VAL A 127 -11.71 10.31 -9.97
C VAL A 127 -10.48 11.18 -10.05
N MET A 128 -10.70 12.43 -10.46
CA MET A 128 -9.71 13.50 -10.41
C MET A 128 -10.25 14.62 -9.52
N LYS A 129 -9.48 15.04 -8.53
CA LYS A 129 -9.71 16.27 -7.79
C LYS A 129 -8.59 17.24 -8.10
N ARG A 130 -8.95 18.47 -8.56
CA ARG A 130 -8.01 19.57 -8.70
C ARG A 130 -8.04 20.40 -7.43
N LEU A 131 -6.86 20.73 -6.90
CA LEU A 131 -6.69 21.53 -5.70
C LEU A 131 -5.89 22.78 -6.01
N LYS A 132 -6.15 23.83 -5.24
CA LYS A 132 -5.33 25.06 -5.18
C LYS A 132 -4.94 25.35 -3.76
N LEU A 133 -3.74 25.91 -3.59
CA LEU A 133 -3.28 26.42 -2.31
C LEU A 133 -3.80 27.86 -2.15
N GLU A 134 -4.71 28.05 -1.21
CA GLU A 134 -5.31 29.37 -0.90
C GLU A 134 -5.13 29.67 0.60
N LYS A 135 -4.49 30.78 0.92
CA LYS A 135 -4.24 31.23 2.32
C LYS A 135 -3.59 30.17 3.23
N GLY A 136 -2.72 29.33 2.64
CA GLY A 136 -2.03 28.26 3.38
C GLY A 136 -2.81 26.95 3.52
N GLU A 137 -3.97 26.82 2.87
CA GLU A 137 -4.78 25.61 2.87
C GLU A 137 -5.03 25.10 1.45
N TRP A 138 -5.05 23.77 1.30
CA TRP A 138 -5.40 23.14 0.03
C TRP A 138 -6.91 23.00 -0.09
N VAL A 139 -7.48 23.65 -1.11
CA VAL A 139 -8.91 23.68 -1.38
C VAL A 139 -9.20 22.91 -2.67
N VAL A 140 -10.18 22.00 -2.62
CA VAL A 140 -10.65 21.30 -3.82
C VAL A 140 -11.47 22.27 -4.65
N THR A 141 -10.98 22.60 -5.85
CA THR A 141 -11.65 23.53 -6.78
C THR A 141 -12.49 22.83 -7.85
N GLU A 142 -12.16 21.57 -8.14
CA GLU A 142 -12.88 20.78 -9.13
C GLU A 142 -12.82 19.28 -8.75
N THR A 143 -13.91 18.57 -9.02
CA THR A 143 -13.95 17.09 -8.95
C THR A 143 -14.59 16.56 -10.22
N LYS A 144 -13.86 15.69 -10.93
CA LYS A 144 -14.37 14.95 -12.10
C LYS A 144 -14.43 13.47 -11.79
N LYS A 145 -15.50 12.82 -12.25
CA LYS A 145 -15.70 11.37 -12.15
C LYS A 145 -16.11 10.83 -13.51
N ASN A 146 -15.43 9.81 -13.99
CA ASN A 146 -15.77 9.11 -15.23
C ASN A 146 -15.55 7.61 -15.03
N GLN A 147 -16.37 6.79 -15.69
CA GLN A 147 -16.17 5.35 -15.70
C GLN A 147 -14.83 5.02 -16.35
N GLY A 148 -14.00 4.28 -15.63
CA GLY A 148 -12.71 3.80 -16.13
C GLY A 148 -12.78 2.35 -16.62
N LYS A 149 -11.62 1.86 -17.08
CA LYS A 149 -11.47 0.44 -17.45
C LYS A 149 -11.28 -0.42 -16.20
N ILE A 150 -11.76 -1.64 -16.27
CA ILE A 150 -11.49 -2.64 -15.22
C ILE A 150 -9.99 -2.98 -15.27
N VAL A 151 -9.30 -2.75 -14.15
CA VAL A 151 -7.91 -3.16 -13.96
C VAL A 151 -7.90 -4.39 -13.06
N GLU A 152 -7.60 -5.55 -13.63
CA GLU A 152 -7.59 -6.80 -12.89
C GLU A 152 -6.38 -6.89 -11.94
N TYR A 153 -6.65 -7.24 -10.69
CA TYR A 153 -5.63 -7.62 -9.72
C TYR A 153 -5.57 -9.14 -9.61
N LYS A 154 -4.50 -9.74 -10.15
CA LYS A 154 -4.35 -11.19 -10.17
C LYS A 154 -3.42 -11.65 -9.03
N PRO A 155 -3.92 -12.48 -8.09
CA PRO A 155 -3.08 -13.07 -7.06
C PRO A 155 -2.01 -13.97 -7.69
N LEU A 156 -0.79 -13.91 -7.16
CA LEU A 156 0.32 -14.78 -7.58
C LEU A 156 0.09 -16.21 -7.10
N GLN A 157 0.70 -17.16 -7.81
CA GLN A 157 0.61 -18.58 -7.42
C GLN A 157 1.21 -18.82 -6.03
N CYS A 158 2.30 -18.15 -5.70
CA CYS A 158 2.97 -18.24 -4.39
C CYS A 158 2.12 -17.70 -3.23
N GLU A 159 1.19 -16.77 -3.49
CA GLU A 159 0.28 -16.20 -2.46
C GLU A 159 -0.91 -17.11 -2.15
N LYS A 160 -1.31 -18.00 -3.07
CA LYS A 160 -2.54 -18.80 -2.92
C LYS A 160 -2.54 -19.66 -1.65
N GLY A 161 -1.42 -20.29 -1.34
CA GLY A 161 -1.28 -21.09 -0.12
C GLY A 161 -1.38 -20.26 1.17
N TYR A 162 -0.77 -19.08 1.16
CA TYR A 162 -0.84 -18.14 2.28
C TYR A 162 -2.25 -17.59 2.47
N LEU A 163 -2.92 -17.17 1.42
CA LEU A 163 -4.29 -16.65 1.47
C LEU A 163 -5.28 -17.71 1.96
N LYS A 164 -5.13 -18.96 1.51
CA LYS A 164 -5.95 -20.08 1.98
C LYS A 164 -5.82 -20.25 3.50
N LYS A 165 -4.59 -20.35 4.00
CA LYS A 165 -4.33 -20.48 5.45
C LYS A 165 -4.88 -19.29 6.23
N ARG A 166 -4.66 -18.06 5.78
CA ARG A 166 -5.17 -16.85 6.42
C ARG A 166 -6.70 -16.87 6.55
N ASN A 167 -7.39 -17.27 5.50
CA ASN A 167 -8.84 -17.37 5.51
C ASN A 167 -9.34 -18.46 6.46
N GLU A 168 -8.64 -19.59 6.55
CA GLU A 168 -8.93 -20.65 7.52
C GLU A 168 -8.83 -20.13 8.95
N TYR A 169 -7.79 -19.35 9.30
CA TYR A 169 -7.66 -18.74 10.63
C TYR A 169 -8.73 -17.69 10.95
N GLN A 170 -9.21 -16.95 9.95
CA GLN A 170 -10.26 -15.94 10.15
C GLN A 170 -11.66 -16.55 10.33
N ASN A 171 -11.89 -17.73 9.78
CA ASN A 171 -13.18 -18.43 9.87
C ASN A 171 -13.32 -19.30 11.13
N ILE A 172 -12.29 -19.40 11.97
CA ILE A 172 -12.31 -20.13 13.26
C ILE A 172 -12.78 -19.21 14.42
N LYS A 173 -13.08 -17.95 14.16
CA LYS A 173 -13.68 -17.02 15.11
C LYS A 173 -15.17 -16.88 14.83
#